data_fb73a3c17a75c76ea1f1392685061dca
#
_entry.id   fb73a3c17a75c76ea1f1392685061dca
#
_cell.length_a   1.000
_cell.length_b   1.000
_cell.length_c   1.000
_cell.angle_alpha   90.00
_cell.angle_beta   90.00
_cell.angle_gamma   90.00
#
_symmetry.space_group_name_H-M   'P 1'
#
loop_
_entity.id
_entity.type
_entity.pdbx_description
1 polymer ?
#
loop_
_entity_poly.entity_id
_entity_poly.type
_entity_poly.pdbx_seq_one_letter_code
_entity_poly.pdbx_strand_id
1 'polypeptide(L)'
;MGTTVDEFVKTKVLPEYRDIVMALRTLMKEYAPNAKEEISYGIPAYKGRRILAVISPTKKGITFAFSRGAEFEDKYGLLEGVGKVSKNVRISHLKDINKTALRYYIRQALKLDAEKGR
;
A
#
# COMPACT_ATOMS: atom_id res chain seq x y z
N MET A 1 6.15 -23.23 -5.70
CA MET A 1 6.09 -22.25 -4.63
C MET A 1 6.03 -20.86 -5.21
N GLY A 2 5.15 -20.04 -4.69
CA GLY A 2 5.07 -18.68 -5.13
C GLY A 2 6.20 -17.83 -4.57
N THR A 3 6.41 -16.66 -5.17
CA THR A 3 7.37 -15.68 -4.67
C THR A 3 6.86 -15.09 -3.36
N THR A 4 7.72 -14.98 -2.37
CA THR A 4 7.37 -14.30 -1.12
C THR A 4 7.60 -12.81 -1.29
N VAL A 5 7.04 -12.01 -0.38
CA VAL A 5 7.28 -10.58 -0.38
C VAL A 5 8.75 -10.28 -0.14
N ASP A 6 9.41 -11.07 0.73
CA ASP A 6 10.86 -10.91 0.95
C ASP A 6 11.65 -11.08 -0.33
N GLU A 7 11.34 -12.12 -1.09
CA GLU A 7 12.01 -12.35 -2.37
C GLU A 7 11.69 -11.24 -3.38
N PHE A 8 10.45 -10.78 -3.39
CA PHE A 8 10.04 -9.69 -4.25
C PHE A 8 10.88 -8.44 -4.01
N VAL A 9 11.07 -8.08 -2.73
CA VAL A 9 11.87 -6.90 -2.38
C VAL A 9 13.30 -7.05 -2.89
N LYS A 10 13.89 -8.24 -2.74
CA LYS A 10 15.26 -8.49 -3.16
C LYS A 10 15.44 -8.47 -4.68
N THR A 11 14.44 -8.95 -5.42
CA THR A 11 14.62 -9.20 -6.85
C THR A 11 13.92 -8.20 -7.76
N LYS A 12 12.85 -7.55 -7.30
CA LYS A 12 12.03 -6.69 -8.14
C LYS A 12 12.06 -5.22 -7.76
N VAL A 13 12.60 -4.89 -6.58
CA VAL A 13 12.66 -3.51 -6.11
C VAL A 13 14.09 -2.99 -6.25
N LEU A 14 14.25 -1.83 -6.87
CA LEU A 14 15.57 -1.21 -6.98
C LEU A 14 16.15 -0.99 -5.59
N PRO A 15 17.46 -1.20 -5.41
CA PRO A 15 18.08 -1.10 -4.08
C PRO A 15 17.77 0.20 -3.34
N GLU A 16 17.73 1.32 -4.05
CA GLU A 16 17.48 2.63 -3.43
C GLU A 16 16.06 2.78 -2.89
N TYR A 17 15.13 1.90 -3.30
CA TYR A 17 13.74 1.99 -2.86
C TYR A 17 13.33 0.86 -1.90
N ARG A 18 14.23 -0.07 -1.59
CA ARG A 18 13.91 -1.20 -0.71
C ARG A 18 13.51 -0.76 0.69
N ASP A 19 14.17 0.26 1.22
CA ASP A 19 13.84 0.77 2.55
C ASP A 19 12.43 1.33 2.61
N ILE A 20 11.98 1.94 1.51
CA ILE A 20 10.62 2.46 1.43
C ILE A 20 9.62 1.30 1.54
N VAL A 21 9.83 0.23 0.77
CA VAL A 21 8.96 -0.94 0.83
C VAL A 21 8.94 -1.54 2.22
N MET A 22 10.11 -1.68 2.84
CA MET A 22 10.18 -2.24 4.19
C MET A 22 9.47 -1.36 5.21
N ALA A 23 9.55 -0.04 5.08
CA ALA A 23 8.84 0.88 5.95
C ALA A 23 7.33 0.74 5.78
N LEU A 24 6.85 0.61 4.54
CA LEU A 24 5.43 0.42 4.28
C LEU A 24 4.93 -0.91 4.84
N ARG A 25 5.73 -1.97 4.73
CA ARG A 25 5.40 -3.27 5.33
C ARG A 25 5.23 -3.14 6.83
N THR A 26 6.13 -2.40 7.48
CA THR A 26 6.06 -2.17 8.92
C THR A 26 4.79 -1.43 9.30
N LEU A 27 4.43 -0.38 8.53
CA LEU A 27 3.21 0.38 8.79
C LEU A 27 1.96 -0.47 8.63
N MET A 28 1.92 -1.31 7.60
CA MET A 28 0.78 -2.20 7.41
C MET A 28 0.65 -3.19 8.57
N LYS A 29 1.77 -3.74 9.01
CA LYS A 29 1.77 -4.67 10.14
C LYS A 29 1.30 -3.98 11.43
N GLU A 30 1.68 -2.73 11.60
CA GLU A 30 1.31 -1.96 12.79
C GLU A 30 -0.16 -1.53 12.77
N TYR A 31 -0.64 -1.02 11.64
CA TYR A 31 -1.97 -0.41 11.55
C TYR A 31 -3.05 -1.35 11.01
N ALA A 32 -2.66 -2.42 10.34
CA ALA A 32 -3.60 -3.42 9.82
C ALA A 32 -3.08 -4.83 10.11
N PRO A 33 -2.89 -5.17 11.40
CA PRO A 33 -2.22 -6.43 11.77
C PRO A 33 -2.96 -7.69 11.32
N ASN A 34 -4.25 -7.60 11.07
CA ASN A 34 -5.04 -8.74 10.62
C ASN A 34 -5.09 -8.90 9.12
N ALA A 35 -4.54 -7.94 8.38
CA ALA A 35 -4.48 -8.04 6.93
C ALA A 35 -3.38 -9.03 6.53
N LYS A 36 -3.69 -9.89 5.57
CA LYS A 36 -2.75 -10.89 5.09
C LYS A 36 -1.84 -10.29 4.03
N GLU A 37 -0.53 -10.39 4.24
CA GLU A 37 0.45 -9.98 3.26
C GLU A 37 0.72 -11.13 2.30
N GLU A 38 0.57 -10.87 1.02
CA GLU A 38 0.78 -11.89 -0.02
C GLU A 38 1.18 -11.25 -1.33
N ILE A 39 1.63 -12.06 -2.28
CA ILE A 39 1.87 -11.59 -3.65
C ILE A 39 0.58 -11.80 -4.44
N SER A 40 0.08 -10.74 -5.05
CA SER A 40 -1.12 -10.79 -5.89
C SER A 40 -0.83 -9.99 -7.15
N TYR A 41 -1.11 -10.60 -8.31
CA TYR A 41 -0.80 -9.98 -9.60
C TYR A 41 0.68 -9.56 -9.71
N GLY A 42 1.54 -10.33 -9.06
CA GLY A 42 2.99 -10.12 -9.14
C GLY A 42 3.55 -9.06 -8.21
N ILE A 43 2.75 -8.47 -7.34
CA ILE A 43 3.22 -7.44 -6.38
C ILE A 43 2.70 -7.70 -4.98
N PRO A 44 3.35 -7.11 -3.96
CA PRO A 44 2.86 -7.26 -2.59
C PRO A 44 1.48 -6.65 -2.42
N ALA A 45 0.60 -7.39 -1.80
CA ALA A 45 -0.77 -6.97 -1.53
C ALA A 45 -1.14 -7.28 -0.09
N TYR A 46 -2.05 -6.48 0.46
CA TYR A 46 -2.56 -6.66 1.82
C TYR A 46 -4.04 -6.88 1.74
N LYS A 47 -4.47 -8.04 2.23
CA LYS A 47 -5.84 -8.49 2.07
C LYS A 47 -6.56 -8.65 3.40
N GLY A 48 -7.72 -7.99 3.54
CA GLY A 48 -8.68 -8.25 4.58
C GLY A 48 -9.75 -9.16 3.99
N ARG A 49 -10.96 -8.66 3.85
CA ARG A 49 -11.99 -9.34 3.06
C ARG A 49 -11.65 -9.25 1.58
N ARG A 50 -11.14 -8.11 1.17
CA ARG A 50 -10.69 -7.83 -0.18
C ARG A 50 -9.30 -7.22 -0.09
N ILE A 51 -8.68 -7.01 -1.23
CA ILE A 51 -7.38 -6.34 -1.24
C ILE A 51 -7.58 -4.89 -0.78
N LEU A 52 -6.84 -4.53 0.27
CA LEU A 52 -6.88 -3.19 0.85
C LEU A 52 -5.90 -2.26 0.15
N ALA A 53 -4.69 -2.75 -0.09
CA ALA A 53 -3.60 -1.95 -0.61
C ALA A 53 -2.58 -2.85 -1.29
N VAL A 54 -1.83 -2.27 -2.22
CA VAL A 54 -0.73 -2.96 -2.89
C VAL A 54 0.49 -2.05 -2.93
N ILE A 55 1.67 -2.64 -3.02
CA ILE A 55 2.94 -1.92 -3.14
C ILE A 55 3.50 -2.21 -4.53
N SER A 56 3.58 -1.19 -5.37
CA SER A 56 4.05 -1.34 -6.74
C SER A 56 5.34 -0.55 -6.95
N PRO A 57 6.46 -1.23 -7.24
CA PRO A 57 7.70 -0.54 -7.51
C PRO A 57 7.72 0.03 -8.93
N THR A 58 8.33 1.19 -9.08
CA THR A 58 8.55 1.81 -10.38
C THR A 58 10.01 2.22 -10.49
N LYS A 59 10.40 2.73 -11.65
CA LYS A 59 11.76 3.24 -11.85
C LYS A 59 12.01 4.53 -11.06
N LYS A 60 10.94 5.20 -10.66
CA LYS A 60 11.03 6.50 -9.97
C LYS A 60 10.71 6.44 -8.49
N GLY A 61 10.36 5.28 -7.97
CA GLY A 61 10.01 5.14 -6.57
C GLY A 61 9.02 4.02 -6.33
N ILE A 62 8.25 4.18 -5.27
CA ILE A 62 7.27 3.19 -4.85
C ILE A 62 5.87 3.82 -4.91
N THR A 63 4.94 3.09 -5.49
CA THR A 63 3.52 3.48 -5.49
C THR A 63 2.79 2.61 -4.47
N PHE A 64 2.21 3.24 -3.47
CA PHE A 64 1.41 2.56 -2.45
C PHE A 64 -0.05 2.84 -2.80
N ALA A 65 -0.73 1.87 -3.39
CA ALA A 65 -2.07 2.07 -3.91
C ALA A 65 -3.13 1.46 -3.00
N PHE A 66 -4.22 2.20 -2.83
CA PHE A 66 -5.37 1.75 -2.05
C PHE A 66 -6.50 1.40 -3.01
N SER A 67 -7.00 0.16 -2.90
CA SER A 67 -7.99 -0.37 -3.84
C SER A 67 -9.28 0.45 -3.93
N ARG A 68 -9.67 1.06 -2.80
CA ARG A 68 -10.87 1.90 -2.78
C ARG A 68 -10.54 3.34 -2.41
N GLY A 69 -9.33 3.78 -2.77
CA GLY A 69 -8.83 5.10 -2.41
C GLY A 69 -9.70 6.27 -2.88
N ALA A 70 -10.46 6.10 -3.96
CA ALA A 70 -11.34 7.16 -4.45
C ALA A 70 -12.48 7.47 -3.47
N GLU A 71 -12.78 6.55 -2.55
CA GLU A 71 -13.81 6.75 -1.53
C GLU A 71 -13.25 7.37 -0.25
N PHE A 72 -11.93 7.55 -0.18
CA PHE A 72 -11.29 8.10 1.01
C PHE A 72 -11.47 9.62 1.07
N GLU A 73 -11.54 10.13 2.29
CA GLU A 73 -11.35 11.56 2.51
C GLU A 73 -9.85 11.83 2.38
N ASP A 74 -9.47 12.68 1.45
CA ASP A 74 -8.05 12.98 1.20
C ASP A 74 -7.59 14.18 2.02
N LYS A 75 -7.59 13.98 3.33
CA LYS A 75 -7.27 15.03 4.29
C LYS A 75 -5.88 15.64 4.09
N TYR A 76 -4.93 14.81 3.64
CA TYR A 76 -3.52 15.23 3.52
C TYR A 76 -3.13 15.59 2.10
N GLY A 77 -4.03 15.42 1.13
CA GLY A 77 -3.75 15.76 -0.25
C GLY A 77 -2.69 14.91 -0.93
N LEU A 78 -2.48 13.69 -0.46
CA LEU A 78 -1.43 12.81 -1.00
C LEU A 78 -1.93 11.78 -2.00
N LEU A 79 -3.25 11.62 -2.11
CA LEU A 79 -3.81 10.62 -3.02
C LEU A 79 -3.75 11.11 -4.46
N GLU A 80 -3.21 10.28 -5.33
CA GLU A 80 -3.05 10.59 -6.74
C GLU A 80 -3.66 9.49 -7.59
N GLY A 81 -3.71 9.72 -8.89
CA GLY A 81 -4.16 8.74 -9.84
C GLY A 81 -5.45 9.16 -10.52
N VAL A 82 -5.62 8.67 -11.75
CA VAL A 82 -6.78 9.00 -12.56
C VAL A 82 -7.89 7.95 -12.44
N GLY A 83 -7.65 6.90 -11.65
CA GLY A 83 -8.63 5.83 -11.47
C GLY A 83 -9.88 6.32 -10.76
N LYS A 84 -11.01 5.72 -11.11
CA LYS A 84 -12.28 6.08 -10.49
C LYS A 84 -12.52 5.35 -9.18
N VAL A 85 -11.74 4.30 -8.91
CA VAL A 85 -11.91 3.48 -7.71
C VAL A 85 -10.65 3.51 -6.85
N SER A 86 -9.50 3.25 -7.46
CA SER A 86 -8.24 3.21 -6.71
C SER A 86 -7.51 4.54 -6.78
N LYS A 87 -6.80 4.86 -5.71
CA LYS A 87 -5.90 6.00 -5.65
C LYS A 87 -4.60 5.56 -4.98
N ASN A 88 -3.55 6.32 -5.17
CA ASN A 88 -2.24 5.92 -4.66
C ASN A 88 -1.47 7.08 -4.04
N VAL A 89 -0.49 6.72 -3.23
CA VAL A 89 0.49 7.65 -2.68
C VAL A 89 1.84 7.28 -3.30
N ARG A 90 2.54 8.24 -3.88
CA ARG A 90 3.83 8.00 -4.53
C ARG A 90 4.95 8.44 -3.61
N ILE A 91 5.92 7.56 -3.40
CA ILE A 91 7.01 7.79 -2.46
C ILE A 91 8.33 7.53 -3.17
N SER A 92 9.14 8.57 -3.32
CA SER A 92 10.45 8.46 -3.97
C SER A 92 11.62 8.46 -2.99
N HIS A 93 11.39 8.93 -1.77
CA HIS A 93 12.41 8.97 -0.73
C HIS A 93 11.84 8.53 0.59
N LEU A 94 12.66 7.84 1.38
CA LEU A 94 12.23 7.36 2.70
C LEU A 94 11.71 8.50 3.59
N LYS A 95 12.35 9.66 3.52
CA LYS A 95 11.93 10.82 4.31
C LYS A 95 10.55 11.35 3.95
N ASP A 96 10.04 10.98 2.78
CA ASP A 96 8.72 11.45 2.33
C ASP A 96 7.58 10.63 2.91
N ILE A 97 7.88 9.57 3.65
CA ILE A 97 6.84 8.78 4.30
C ILE A 97 6.22 9.60 5.43
N ASN A 98 4.94 9.90 5.29
CA ASN A 98 4.16 10.60 6.31
C ASN A 98 3.32 9.57 7.07
N LYS A 99 3.83 9.12 8.21
CA LYS A 99 3.17 8.07 8.98
C LYS A 99 1.75 8.43 9.41
N THR A 100 1.56 9.68 9.79
CA THR A 100 0.24 10.16 10.22
C THR A 100 -0.77 10.07 9.07
N ALA A 101 -0.37 10.51 7.88
CA ALA A 101 -1.24 10.46 6.72
C ALA A 101 -1.52 9.02 6.30
N LEU A 102 -0.49 8.18 6.24
CA LEU A 102 -0.67 6.78 5.83
C LEU A 102 -1.54 6.02 6.84
N ARG A 103 -1.35 6.27 8.13
CA ARG A 103 -2.22 5.67 9.14
C ARG A 103 -3.69 6.05 8.89
N TYR A 104 -3.93 7.30 8.58
CA TYR A 104 -5.26 7.80 8.28
C TYR A 104 -5.88 7.07 7.09
N TYR A 105 -5.12 6.94 6.00
CA TYR A 105 -5.61 6.23 4.80
C TYR A 105 -5.79 4.74 5.05
N ILE A 106 -4.86 4.10 5.75
CA ILE A 106 -4.97 2.68 6.08
C ILE A 106 -6.22 2.41 6.91
N ARG A 107 -6.52 3.28 7.87
CA ARG A 107 -7.73 3.14 8.68
C ARG A 107 -8.99 3.26 7.84
N GLN A 108 -9.00 4.16 6.86
CA GLN A 108 -10.14 4.26 5.97
C GLN A 108 -10.30 3.00 5.11
N ALA A 109 -9.18 2.43 4.65
CA ALA A 109 -9.21 1.18 3.90
C ALA A 109 -9.83 0.07 4.73
N LEU A 110 -9.44 -0.05 6.00
CA LEU A 110 -9.98 -1.05 6.89
C LEU A 110 -11.48 -0.84 7.14
N LYS A 111 -11.88 0.40 7.34
CA LYS A 111 -13.28 0.73 7.57
C LYS A 111 -14.15 0.32 6.39
N LEU A 112 -13.72 0.67 5.18
CA LEU A 112 -14.47 0.32 3.98
C LEU A 112 -14.52 -1.18 3.76
N ASP A 113 -13.42 -1.88 4.06
CA ASP A 113 -13.37 -3.33 3.92
C ASP A 113 -14.32 -4.03 4.89
N ALA A 114 -14.54 -3.43 6.06
CA ALA A 114 -15.42 -3.99 7.07
C ALA A 114 -16.90 -3.78 6.73
N GLU A 115 -17.22 -2.85 5.85
CA GLU A 115 -18.60 -2.60 5.46
C GLU A 115 -19.15 -3.73 4.61
N LYS A 116 -20.28 -4.27 5.03
CA LYS A 116 -20.92 -5.37 4.31
C LYS A 116 -21.43 -4.93 2.96
N GLY A 117 -21.35 -5.83 2.00
CA GLY A 117 -21.97 -5.67 0.71
C GLY A 117 -21.35 -4.60 -0.16
N ARG A 118 -20.18 -4.17 0.18
CA ARG A 118 -19.48 -3.14 -0.60
C ARG A 118 -18.41 -3.76 -1.44
#